data_38c3fea956582bfd9e244a82365c11af
#
_entry.id   38c3fea956582bfd9e244a82365c11af
#
_cell.length_a   1.000
_cell.length_b   1.000
_cell.length_c   1.000
_cell.angle_alpha   90.00
_cell.angle_beta   90.00
_cell.angle_gamma   90.00
#
_symmetry.space_group_name_H-M   'P 1'
#
loop_
_entity.id
_entity.type
_entity.pdbx_description
1 polymer ?
#
loop_
_entity_poly.entity_id
_entity_poly.type
_entity_poly.pdbx_seq_one_letter_code
_entity_poly.pdbx_strand_id
1 'polypeptide(L)'
;MMLNTAMILGIAGGNGLEHIDKEKFEKIYGVDVNQTYLDECQRRSCELSDGFVPVCVNLLSKELQLPKAELHIADLLIEYIGYACFQKVVRLVDPCYVSCVIQINTDDSFVSDSPYLQAFDGLNKVHHQMEENELKDAMQKIGYETGSRAEKELPNGKKLVQIDFARMKN
;
A
#
# COMPACT_ATOMS: atom_id res chain seq x y z
N MET A 1 20.38 6.93 -7.01
CA MET A 1 19.97 5.64 -7.61
C MET A 1 18.60 5.90 -8.23
N MET A 2 18.44 5.70 -9.52
CA MET A 2 17.13 5.77 -10.15
C MET A 2 16.38 4.47 -9.84
N LEU A 3 15.11 4.55 -9.46
CA LEU A 3 14.26 3.40 -9.23
C LEU A 3 13.55 3.08 -10.55
N ASN A 4 13.63 1.84 -10.99
CA ASN A 4 13.05 1.41 -12.28
C ASN A 4 11.70 0.72 -12.11
N THR A 5 11.42 0.18 -10.93
CA THR A 5 10.21 -0.61 -10.68
C THR A 5 9.50 -0.18 -9.40
N ALA A 6 8.18 -0.05 -9.50
CA ALA A 6 7.32 0.22 -8.34
C ALA A 6 6.21 -0.84 -8.23
N MET A 7 5.76 -1.10 -7.01
CA MET A 7 4.59 -1.93 -6.73
C MET A 7 3.65 -1.17 -5.81
N ILE A 8 2.39 -1.07 -6.22
CA ILE A 8 1.32 -0.43 -5.46
C ILE A 8 0.37 -1.53 -4.99
N LEU A 9 0.27 -1.71 -3.68
CA LEU A 9 -0.63 -2.68 -3.07
C LEU A 9 -2.00 -2.06 -2.78
N GLY A 10 -3.05 -2.82 -3.07
CA GLY A 10 -4.42 -2.35 -2.88
C GLY A 10 -4.73 -1.16 -3.77
N ILE A 11 -4.37 -1.27 -5.04
CA ILE A 11 -4.44 -0.15 -5.99
C ILE A 11 -5.87 0.36 -6.23
N ALA A 12 -6.88 -0.45 -5.91
CA ALA A 12 -8.30 -0.13 -6.11
C ALA A 12 -8.57 0.39 -7.53
N GLY A 13 -9.30 1.51 -7.66
CA GLY A 13 -9.60 2.13 -8.95
C GLY A 13 -8.46 2.91 -9.62
N GLY A 14 -7.23 2.84 -9.08
CA GLY A 14 -6.05 3.47 -9.67
C GLY A 14 -5.96 4.98 -9.43
N ASN A 15 -6.54 5.48 -8.35
CA ASN A 15 -6.39 6.89 -7.98
C ASN A 15 -4.92 7.18 -7.64
N GLY A 16 -4.36 8.22 -8.25
CA GLY A 16 -2.95 8.60 -8.07
C GLY A 16 -2.03 8.09 -9.19
N LEU A 17 -2.47 7.15 -10.04
CA LEU A 17 -1.67 6.71 -11.20
C LEU A 17 -1.35 7.86 -12.16
N GLU A 18 -2.23 8.86 -12.25
CA GLU A 18 -2.03 10.08 -13.05
C GLU A 18 -0.86 10.93 -12.57
N HIS A 19 -0.38 10.75 -11.35
CA HIS A 19 0.76 11.48 -10.79
C HIS A 19 2.09 10.75 -10.98
N ILE A 20 2.07 9.54 -11.54
CA ILE A 20 3.28 8.76 -11.77
C ILE A 20 4.02 9.32 -12.98
N ASP A 21 5.27 9.67 -12.77
CA ASP A 21 6.19 10.06 -13.83
C ASP A 21 6.62 8.82 -14.63
N LYS A 22 6.16 8.75 -15.87
CA LYS A 22 6.42 7.64 -16.81
C LYS A 22 7.88 7.47 -17.17
N GLU A 23 8.68 8.54 -17.05
CA GLU A 23 10.10 8.50 -17.37
C GLU A 23 10.92 7.89 -16.21
N LYS A 24 10.33 7.80 -15.01
CA LYS A 24 11.02 7.26 -13.83
C LYS A 24 10.90 5.75 -13.65
N PHE A 25 9.81 5.16 -14.11
CA PHE A 25 9.55 3.74 -13.88
C PHE A 25 9.34 2.99 -15.18
N GLU A 26 10.12 1.94 -15.39
CA GLU A 26 9.93 1.02 -16.50
C GLU A 26 8.71 0.11 -16.28
N LYS A 27 8.46 -0.26 -15.01
CA LYS A 27 7.32 -1.11 -14.63
C LYS A 27 6.68 -0.67 -13.33
N ILE A 28 5.35 -0.68 -13.34
CA ILE A 28 4.50 -0.40 -12.18
C ILE A 28 3.54 -1.57 -12.01
N TYR A 29 3.73 -2.34 -10.95
CA TYR A 29 2.85 -3.44 -10.61
C TYR A 29 1.68 -2.91 -9.76
N GLY A 30 0.47 -2.99 -10.29
CA GLY A 30 -0.76 -2.69 -9.55
C GLY A 30 -1.34 -3.96 -8.97
N VAL A 31 -1.33 -4.11 -7.65
CA VAL A 31 -1.77 -5.33 -6.97
C VAL A 31 -3.13 -5.10 -6.31
N ASP A 32 -4.09 -5.94 -6.62
CA ASP A 32 -5.41 -5.95 -5.97
C ASP A 32 -6.00 -7.36 -5.96
N VAL A 33 -6.95 -7.62 -5.08
CA VAL A 33 -7.73 -8.85 -5.05
C VAL A 33 -8.90 -8.81 -6.03
N ASN A 34 -9.30 -7.62 -6.45
CA ASN A 34 -10.47 -7.37 -7.30
C ASN A 34 -10.04 -7.13 -8.76
N GLN A 35 -10.30 -8.11 -9.62
CA GLN A 35 -9.98 -8.02 -11.05
C GLN A 35 -10.67 -6.83 -11.73
N THR A 36 -11.91 -6.49 -11.35
CA THR A 36 -12.63 -5.36 -11.95
C THR A 36 -11.92 -4.03 -11.69
N TYR A 37 -11.31 -3.86 -10.52
CA TYR A 37 -10.50 -2.68 -10.22
C TYR A 37 -9.25 -2.61 -11.07
N LEU A 38 -8.59 -3.75 -11.27
CA LEU A 38 -7.39 -3.82 -12.12
C LEU A 38 -7.71 -3.54 -13.58
N ASP A 39 -8.85 -4.04 -14.08
CA ASP A 39 -9.32 -3.75 -15.43
C ASP A 39 -9.60 -2.25 -15.62
N GLU A 40 -10.21 -1.61 -14.62
CA GLU A 40 -10.44 -0.16 -14.62
C GLU A 40 -9.12 0.63 -14.55
N CYS A 41 -8.15 0.20 -13.72
CA CYS A 41 -6.82 0.79 -13.70
C CYS A 41 -6.15 0.73 -15.07
N GLN A 42 -6.23 -0.42 -15.72
CA GLN A 42 -5.62 -0.64 -17.04
C GLN A 42 -6.29 0.25 -18.10
N ARG A 43 -7.61 0.41 -18.04
CA ARG A 43 -8.36 1.30 -18.93
C ARG A 43 -8.01 2.78 -18.73
N ARG A 44 -7.89 3.22 -17.47
CA ARG A 44 -7.57 4.62 -17.10
C ARG A 44 -6.11 4.97 -17.35
N SER A 45 -5.22 4.02 -17.16
CA SER A 45 -3.78 4.20 -17.35
C SER A 45 -3.29 3.85 -18.76
N CYS A 46 -4.16 4.02 -19.78
CA CYS A 46 -3.79 3.76 -21.17
C CYS A 46 -2.56 4.57 -21.62
N GLU A 47 -2.30 5.69 -20.98
CA GLU A 47 -1.08 6.46 -21.19
C GLU A 47 0.19 5.86 -20.53
N LEU A 48 0.02 4.94 -19.54
CA LEU A 48 1.09 4.13 -18.93
C LEU A 48 1.21 2.76 -19.63
N SER A 49 0.60 2.60 -20.82
CA SER A 49 0.22 1.35 -21.46
C SER A 49 1.27 0.26 -21.45
N ASP A 50 2.54 0.60 -21.59
CA ASP A 50 3.63 -0.39 -21.68
C ASP A 50 4.32 -0.68 -20.34
N GLY A 51 4.09 0.16 -19.32
CA GLY A 51 4.73 0.05 -18.01
C GLY A 51 3.81 -0.47 -16.88
N PHE A 52 2.49 -0.42 -17.04
CA PHE A 52 1.55 -0.88 -16.01
C PHE A 52 1.27 -2.38 -16.13
N VAL A 53 1.48 -3.11 -15.03
CA VAL A 53 1.28 -4.56 -14.95
C VAL A 53 0.27 -4.88 -13.84
N PRO A 54 -0.98 -5.24 -14.16
CA PRO A 54 -1.96 -5.64 -13.17
C PRO A 54 -1.61 -7.03 -12.59
N VAL A 55 -1.75 -7.18 -11.27
CA VAL A 55 -1.50 -8.42 -10.55
C VAL A 55 -2.69 -8.72 -9.65
N CYS A 56 -3.57 -9.62 -10.09
CA CYS A 56 -4.73 -10.05 -9.32
C CYS A 56 -4.34 -11.14 -8.33
N VAL A 57 -4.27 -10.81 -7.04
CA VAL A 57 -3.85 -11.77 -6.02
C VAL A 57 -4.40 -11.41 -4.64
N ASN A 58 -4.71 -12.43 -3.86
CA ASN A 58 -5.03 -12.26 -2.44
C ASN A 58 -3.72 -12.28 -1.62
N LEU A 59 -3.36 -11.14 -1.03
CA LEU A 59 -2.14 -11.01 -0.20
C LEU A 59 -2.13 -11.92 1.03
N LEU A 60 -3.30 -12.34 1.51
CA LEU A 60 -3.45 -13.29 2.63
C LEU A 60 -3.22 -14.75 2.21
N SER A 61 -3.04 -15.03 0.93
CA SER A 61 -2.79 -16.39 0.44
C SER A 61 -1.51 -16.99 1.03
N LYS A 62 -1.57 -18.29 1.34
CA LYS A 62 -0.39 -19.05 1.83
C LYS A 62 0.68 -19.18 0.75
N GLU A 63 0.27 -19.34 -0.50
CA GLU A 63 1.15 -19.53 -1.68
C GLU A 63 1.31 -18.24 -2.48
N LEU A 64 1.42 -17.11 -1.78
CA LEU A 64 1.58 -15.80 -2.40
C LEU A 64 2.85 -15.72 -3.22
N GLN A 65 2.72 -15.32 -4.49
CA GLN A 65 3.83 -15.00 -5.38
C GLN A 65 3.65 -13.57 -5.89
N LEU A 66 4.70 -12.78 -5.80
CA LEU A 66 4.76 -11.40 -6.28
C LEU A 66 6.07 -11.16 -7.03
N PRO A 67 6.08 -10.32 -8.05
CA PRO A 67 7.31 -9.87 -8.69
C PRO A 67 8.16 -9.05 -7.70
N LYS A 68 9.45 -8.93 -7.99
CA LYS A 68 10.32 -7.99 -7.29
C LYS A 68 10.05 -6.57 -7.75
N ALA A 69 10.16 -5.60 -6.83
CA ALA A 69 10.06 -4.18 -7.13
C ALA A 69 10.98 -3.39 -6.20
N GLU A 70 11.51 -2.28 -6.67
CA GLU A 70 12.45 -1.46 -5.90
C GLU A 70 11.74 -0.48 -4.95
N LEU A 71 10.56 -0.01 -5.33
CA LEU A 71 9.67 0.81 -4.51
C LEU A 71 8.37 0.05 -4.23
N HIS A 72 7.95 0.04 -2.99
CA HIS A 72 6.72 -0.58 -2.52
C HIS A 72 5.83 0.48 -1.89
N ILE A 73 4.60 0.60 -2.35
CA ILE A 73 3.63 1.59 -1.87
C ILE A 73 2.42 0.86 -1.29
N ALA A 74 2.02 1.22 -0.08
CA ALA A 74 0.87 0.64 0.61
C ALA A 74 0.08 1.73 1.34
N ASP A 75 -0.91 2.29 0.67
CA ASP A 75 -1.73 3.38 1.20
C ASP A 75 -3.06 2.84 1.70
N LEU A 76 -3.32 2.99 3.01
CA LEU A 76 -4.56 2.55 3.69
C LEU A 76 -4.88 1.06 3.45
N LEU A 77 -3.88 0.22 3.33
CA LEU A 77 -4.02 -1.21 3.11
C LEU A 77 -3.63 -2.05 4.34
N ILE A 78 -2.63 -1.60 5.10
CA ILE A 78 -2.07 -2.36 6.22
C ILE A 78 -3.15 -2.66 7.26
N GLU A 79 -4.11 -1.75 7.41
CA GLU A 79 -5.29 -1.90 8.27
C GLU A 79 -6.12 -3.15 7.97
N TYR A 80 -6.11 -3.61 6.73
CA TYR A 80 -6.88 -4.77 6.27
C TYR A 80 -6.10 -6.08 6.30
N ILE A 81 -4.78 -6.03 6.12
CA ILE A 81 -3.94 -7.25 6.07
C ILE A 81 -3.13 -7.49 7.34
N GLY A 82 -2.99 -6.46 8.19
CA GLY A 82 -2.18 -6.49 9.43
C GLY A 82 -0.67 -6.48 9.19
N TYR A 83 0.08 -6.15 10.23
CA TYR A 83 1.54 -6.02 10.17
C TYR A 83 2.26 -7.31 9.75
N ALA A 84 1.81 -8.45 10.25
CA ALA A 84 2.46 -9.74 9.95
C ALA A 84 2.37 -10.12 8.47
N CYS A 85 1.20 -9.91 7.85
CA CYS A 85 1.03 -10.11 6.42
C CYS A 85 1.84 -9.09 5.63
N PHE A 86 1.81 -7.82 6.02
CA PHE A 86 2.59 -6.78 5.38
C PHE A 86 4.10 -7.09 5.40
N GLN A 87 4.65 -7.50 6.55
CA GLN A 87 6.05 -7.94 6.65
C GLN A 87 6.37 -9.11 5.70
N LYS A 88 5.46 -10.10 5.58
CA LYS A 88 5.62 -11.22 4.65
C LYS A 88 5.69 -10.72 3.21
N VAL A 89 4.81 -9.80 2.82
CA VAL A 89 4.76 -9.21 1.48
C VAL A 89 6.05 -8.42 1.21
N VAL A 90 6.48 -7.56 2.12
CA VAL A 90 7.72 -6.78 1.98
C VAL A 90 8.94 -7.70 1.82
N ARG A 91 9.07 -8.77 2.61
CA ARG A 91 10.16 -9.75 2.45
C ARG A 91 10.11 -10.47 1.10
N LEU A 92 8.90 -10.76 0.59
CA LEU A 92 8.72 -11.44 -0.68
C LEU A 92 9.11 -10.54 -1.86
N VAL A 93 8.67 -9.27 -1.84
CA VAL A 93 8.99 -8.28 -2.88
C VAL A 93 10.43 -7.79 -2.76
N ASP A 94 10.95 -7.67 -1.54
CA ASP A 94 12.32 -7.24 -1.19
C ASP A 94 12.69 -5.87 -1.77
N PRO A 95 11.87 -4.82 -1.53
CA PRO A 95 12.10 -3.49 -2.10
C PRO A 95 13.28 -2.76 -1.44
N CYS A 96 13.85 -1.79 -2.14
CA CYS A 96 14.83 -0.87 -1.56
C CYS A 96 14.16 0.16 -0.64
N TYR A 97 12.95 0.59 -1.03
CA TYR A 97 12.17 1.60 -0.32
C TYR A 97 10.71 1.14 -0.18
N VAL A 98 10.12 1.50 0.94
CA VAL A 98 8.71 1.26 1.24
C VAL A 98 8.07 2.58 1.67
N SER A 99 6.97 2.97 1.04
CA SER A 99 6.14 4.11 1.45
C SER A 99 4.78 3.61 1.91
N CYS A 100 4.37 4.01 3.09
CA CYS A 100 3.09 3.60 3.68
C CYS A 100 2.29 4.82 4.12
N VAL A 101 1.00 4.79 3.89
CA VAL A 101 0.04 5.67 4.55
C VAL A 101 -0.87 4.83 5.43
N ILE A 102 -0.94 5.15 6.71
CA ILE A 102 -1.88 4.55 7.67
C ILE A 102 -2.82 5.60 8.20
N GLN A 103 -4.05 5.18 8.57
CA GLN A 103 -4.99 6.02 9.27
C GLN A 103 -4.95 5.71 10.76
N ILE A 104 -4.72 6.75 11.58
CA ILE A 104 -4.79 6.67 13.03
C ILE A 104 -6.09 7.34 13.48
N ASN A 105 -6.87 6.60 14.26
CA ASN A 105 -8.09 7.12 14.87
C ASN A 105 -7.74 7.69 16.25
N THR A 106 -8.11 8.95 16.48
CA THR A 106 -7.89 9.61 17.78
C THR A 106 -9.04 9.39 18.75
N ASP A 107 -10.21 8.93 18.27
CA ASP A 107 -11.39 8.63 19.04
C ASP A 107 -11.81 7.16 18.92
N ASP A 108 -12.36 6.60 20.01
CA ASP A 108 -12.87 5.21 20.08
C ASP A 108 -14.11 4.95 19.21
N SER A 109 -14.64 5.94 18.52
CA SER A 109 -15.81 5.81 17.65
C SER A 109 -15.41 5.39 16.23
N PHE A 110 -15.46 4.11 16.00
CA PHE A 110 -15.14 3.46 14.74
C PHE A 110 -16.31 3.54 13.73
N VAL A 111 -16.62 4.73 13.23
CA VAL A 111 -17.57 4.86 12.13
C VAL A 111 -16.94 5.67 11.01
N SER A 112 -16.59 4.98 9.92
CA SER A 112 -16.23 5.63 8.67
C SER A 112 -17.52 6.11 7.99
N ASP A 113 -17.76 7.41 7.95
CA ASP A 113 -18.85 8.03 7.16
C ASP A 113 -18.54 8.06 5.66
N SER A 114 -18.14 6.93 5.10
CA SER A 114 -17.94 6.81 3.67
C SER A 114 -19.24 6.38 2.98
N PRO A 115 -19.71 7.05 1.91
CA PRO A 115 -20.86 6.61 1.14
C PRO A 115 -20.67 5.25 0.43
N TYR A 116 -19.47 4.68 0.52
CA TYR A 116 -19.12 3.36 -0.02
C TYR A 116 -19.17 2.23 1.01
N LEU A 117 -19.75 2.46 2.19
CA LEU A 117 -19.84 1.47 3.29
C LEU A 117 -20.44 0.13 2.87
N GLN A 118 -21.39 0.10 1.91
CA GLN A 118 -22.00 -1.13 1.45
C GLN A 118 -21.09 -2.03 0.61
N ALA A 119 -20.04 -1.47 0.00
CA ALA A 119 -19.04 -2.26 -0.73
C ALA A 119 -18.02 -2.94 0.21
N PHE A 120 -17.98 -2.55 1.49
CA PHE A 120 -17.00 -2.97 2.48
C PHE A 120 -17.56 -3.85 3.60
N ASP A 121 -18.81 -4.28 3.56
CA ASP A 121 -19.45 -5.11 4.60
C ASP A 121 -18.70 -6.42 4.92
N GLY A 122 -17.88 -6.91 3.99
CA GLY A 122 -16.97 -8.05 4.21
C GLY A 122 -15.64 -7.68 4.86
N LEU A 123 -15.20 -6.41 4.78
CA LEU A 123 -13.89 -5.93 5.25
C LEU A 123 -13.93 -5.44 6.70
N ASN A 124 -15.09 -5.01 7.21
CA ASN A 124 -15.25 -4.54 8.59
C ASN A 124 -14.88 -5.58 9.67
N LYS A 125 -14.78 -6.86 9.31
CA LYS A 125 -14.37 -7.95 10.23
C LYS A 125 -12.86 -8.12 10.35
N VAL A 126 -12.05 -7.42 9.55
CA VAL A 126 -10.60 -7.63 9.44
C VAL A 126 -9.81 -6.33 9.66
N HIS A 127 -10.46 -5.25 10.01
CA HIS A 127 -9.79 -3.98 10.21
C HIS A 127 -8.97 -3.97 11.51
N HIS A 128 -7.67 -3.71 11.38
CA HIS A 128 -6.75 -3.57 12.50
C HIS A 128 -6.55 -2.09 12.83
N GLN A 129 -6.59 -1.76 14.13
CA GLN A 129 -6.19 -0.43 14.56
C GLN A 129 -4.69 -0.25 14.32
N MET A 130 -4.33 0.88 13.70
CA MET A 130 -2.94 1.17 13.34
C MET A 130 -2.30 2.10 14.36
N GLU A 131 -1.07 1.75 14.72
CA GLU A 131 -0.20 2.52 15.58
C GLU A 131 1.14 2.79 14.88
N GLU A 132 1.57 4.05 14.87
CA GLU A 132 2.80 4.47 14.17
C GLU A 132 4.04 3.71 14.67
N ASN A 133 4.18 3.58 16.00
CA ASN A 133 5.33 2.90 16.59
C ASN A 133 5.33 1.40 16.30
N GLU A 134 4.16 0.75 16.29
CA GLU A 134 4.04 -0.66 15.94
C GLU A 134 4.45 -0.93 14.50
N LEU A 135 4.06 -0.05 13.57
CA LEU A 135 4.50 -0.15 12.17
C LEU A 135 6.01 0.01 12.04
N LYS A 136 6.60 1.00 12.71
CA LYS A 136 8.05 1.21 12.74
C LYS A 136 8.79 -0.01 13.29
N ASP A 137 8.34 -0.54 14.41
CA ASP A 137 8.93 -1.73 15.03
C ASP A 137 8.79 -2.96 14.11
N ALA A 138 7.64 -3.12 13.45
CA ALA A 138 7.43 -4.19 12.50
C ALA A 138 8.41 -4.11 11.32
N MET A 139 8.62 -2.92 10.77
CA MET A 139 9.55 -2.71 9.66
C MET A 139 11.00 -2.88 10.08
N GLN A 140 11.38 -2.40 11.26
CA GLN A 140 12.74 -2.57 11.80
C GLN A 140 13.10 -4.05 11.99
N LYS A 141 12.16 -4.89 12.47
CA LYS A 141 12.35 -6.35 12.62
C LYS A 141 12.67 -7.06 11.31
N ILE A 142 12.34 -6.47 10.18
CA ILE A 142 12.61 -7.04 8.85
C ILE A 142 13.71 -6.31 8.07
N GLY A 143 14.48 -5.45 8.75
CA GLY A 143 15.67 -4.82 8.18
C GLY A 143 15.41 -3.49 7.47
N TYR A 144 14.36 -2.77 7.86
CA TYR A 144 14.08 -1.43 7.34
C TYR A 144 14.19 -0.39 8.43
N GLU A 145 14.79 0.75 8.11
CA GLU A 145 14.87 1.93 8.97
C GLU A 145 13.89 3.01 8.49
N THR A 146 13.36 3.79 9.43
CA THR A 146 12.50 4.92 9.12
C THR A 146 13.31 6.05 8.47
N GLY A 147 12.87 6.47 7.29
CA GLY A 147 13.42 7.62 6.56
C GLY A 147 12.63 8.89 6.86
N SER A 148 11.59 9.18 6.10
CA SER A 148 10.76 10.37 6.25
C SER A 148 9.42 10.06 6.92
N ARG A 149 8.79 11.12 7.45
CA ARG A 149 7.45 11.08 8.05
C ARG A 149 6.70 12.35 7.73
N ALA A 150 5.46 12.21 7.34
CA ALA A 150 4.51 13.31 7.21
C ALA A 150 3.16 12.93 7.84
N GLU A 151 2.39 13.91 8.26
CA GLU A 151 1.02 13.67 8.74
C GLU A 151 0.07 14.74 8.25
N LYS A 152 -1.20 14.38 8.15
CA LYS A 152 -2.30 15.26 7.80
C LYS A 152 -3.51 14.94 8.67
N GLU A 153 -3.98 15.92 9.41
CA GLU A 153 -5.24 15.82 10.16
C GLU A 153 -6.43 15.85 9.20
N LEU A 154 -7.44 15.06 9.52
CA LEU A 154 -8.71 15.02 8.81
C LEU A 154 -9.80 15.72 9.67
N PRO A 155 -10.85 16.30 9.03
CA PRO A 155 -11.89 17.04 9.74
C PRO A 155 -12.65 16.25 10.81
N ASN A 156 -12.59 14.92 10.77
CA ASN A 156 -13.30 14.00 11.67
C ASN A 156 -12.44 13.52 12.87
N GLY A 157 -11.36 14.22 13.20
CA GLY A 157 -10.46 13.84 14.29
C GLY A 157 -9.51 12.67 13.98
N LYS A 158 -9.57 12.13 12.77
CA LYS A 158 -8.63 11.12 12.30
C LYS A 158 -7.39 11.80 11.71
N LYS A 159 -6.29 11.07 11.63
CA LYS A 159 -5.11 11.56 10.91
C LYS A 159 -4.54 10.49 9.97
N LEU A 160 -4.06 10.95 8.84
CA LEU A 160 -3.23 10.15 7.95
C LEU A 160 -1.76 10.37 8.33
N VAL A 161 -1.03 9.28 8.43
CA VAL A 161 0.41 9.30 8.69
C VAL A 161 1.11 8.56 7.56
N GLN A 162 1.92 9.29 6.81
CA GLN A 162 2.84 8.72 5.84
C GLN A 162 4.17 8.43 6.52
N ILE A 163 4.71 7.24 6.28
CA ILE A 163 6.04 6.83 6.75
C ILE A 163 6.76 6.15 5.59
N ASP A 164 7.94 6.66 5.29
CA ASP A 164 8.84 6.05 4.32
C ASP A 164 9.94 5.28 5.04
N PHE A 165 10.27 4.13 4.51
CA PHE A 165 11.32 3.25 5.04
C PHE A 165 12.35 2.97 3.95
N ALA A 166 13.60 2.83 4.38
CA ALA A 166 14.70 2.38 3.54
C ALA A 166 15.26 1.07 4.06
N ARG A 167 15.63 0.17 3.16
CA ARG A 167 16.31 -1.06 3.56
C ARG A 167 17.68 -0.73 4.15
N MET A 168 17.96 -1.26 5.35
CA MET A 168 19.26 -1.13 5.99
C MET A 168 20.33 -1.79 5.12
N LYS A 169 21.45 -1.09 4.94
CA LYS A 169 22.63 -1.66 4.27
C LYS A 169 23.34 -2.56 5.27
N ASN A 170 23.48 -3.82 4.93
CA ASN A 170 24.37 -4.74 5.65
C ASN A 170 25.83 -4.39 5.42
#